data_3065c41ece8df67d4a6911d63039f24f
#
_entry.id   3065c41ece8df67d4a6911d63039f24f
#
_cell.length_a   1.000
_cell.length_b   1.000
_cell.length_c   1.000
_cell.angle_alpha   90.00
_cell.angle_beta   90.00
_cell.angle_gamma   90.00
#
_symmetry.space_group_name_H-M   'P 1'
#
loop_
_entity.id
_entity.type
_entity.pdbx_description
1 polymer ?
#
loop_
_entity_poly.entity_id
_entity_poly.type
_entity_poly.pdbx_seq_one_letter_code
_entity_poly.pdbx_strand_id
1 'polypeptide(L)'
;MTNRQVTLAERPVGMITPTTTKLIESEIPVCKDGEALIKVAMLSIDPTIRTWMNDAPGYLPPIEIGAVIRSSGTGVVVESK
;
A
#
# COMPACT_ATOMS: atom_id res chain seq x y z
N MET A 1 -19.32 -3.39 -2.08
CA MET A 1 -18.16 -2.55 -1.71
C MET A 1 -16.88 -3.27 -2.08
N THR A 2 -15.93 -2.59 -2.68
CA THR A 2 -14.65 -3.18 -3.09
C THR A 2 -13.50 -2.55 -2.32
N ASN A 3 -12.38 -3.26 -2.26
CA ASN A 3 -11.12 -2.78 -1.72
C ASN A 3 -10.27 -2.24 -2.87
N ARG A 4 -9.98 -0.95 -2.84
CA ARG A 4 -9.10 -0.33 -3.83
C ARG A 4 -7.69 -0.28 -3.30
N GLN A 5 -6.74 -0.70 -4.12
CA GLN A 5 -5.34 -0.78 -3.75
C GLN A 5 -4.48 -0.09 -4.80
N VAL A 6 -3.48 0.65 -4.33
CA VAL A 6 -2.44 1.21 -5.20
C VAL A 6 -1.23 0.28 -5.13
N THR A 7 -0.87 -0.30 -6.27
CA THR A 7 0.23 -1.26 -6.36
C THR A 7 1.39 -0.66 -7.14
N LEU A 8 2.59 -1.20 -6.91
CA LEU A 8 3.78 -0.83 -7.65
C LEU A 8 3.79 -1.59 -8.99
N ALA A 9 3.65 -0.86 -10.10
CA ALA A 9 3.63 -1.46 -11.43
C ALA A 9 5.05 -1.59 -12.02
N GLU A 10 5.93 -0.65 -11.71
CA GLU A 10 7.32 -0.65 -12.17
C GLU A 10 8.19 0.14 -11.20
N ARG A 11 9.50 -0.13 -11.22
CA ARG A 11 10.46 0.65 -10.43
C ARG A 11 10.64 2.02 -11.04
N PRO A 12 10.43 3.12 -10.29
CA PRO A 12 10.63 4.46 -10.85
C PRO A 12 12.12 4.77 -11.04
N VAL A 13 12.42 5.49 -12.10
CA VAL A 13 13.75 6.07 -12.34
C VAL A 13 13.59 7.58 -12.22
N GLY A 14 14.18 8.17 -11.17
CA GLY A 14 13.95 9.58 -10.89
C GLY A 14 12.55 9.83 -10.29
N MET A 15 11.78 10.70 -10.91
CA MET A 15 10.44 11.03 -10.43
C MET A 15 9.43 9.94 -10.76
N ILE A 16 8.43 9.80 -9.88
CA ILE A 16 7.29 8.91 -10.12
C ILE A 16 6.48 9.45 -11.29
N THR A 17 6.09 8.54 -12.18
CA THR A 17 5.25 8.85 -13.35
C THR A 17 3.88 8.17 -13.18
N PRO A 18 2.86 8.52 -14.01
CA PRO A 18 1.57 7.84 -13.95
C PRO A 18 1.61 6.33 -14.16
N THR A 19 2.67 5.80 -14.79
CA THR A 19 2.83 4.36 -15.04
C THR A 19 3.55 3.63 -13.90
N THR A 20 4.12 4.34 -12.92
CA THR A 20 4.82 3.74 -11.78
C THR A 20 3.87 2.94 -10.90
N THR A 21 2.64 3.42 -10.73
CA THR A 21 1.64 2.80 -9.86
C THR A 21 0.41 2.40 -10.66
N LYS A 22 -0.33 1.44 -10.11
CA LYS A 22 -1.57 0.97 -10.70
C LYS A 22 -2.63 0.86 -9.61
N LEU A 23 -3.80 1.44 -9.86
CA LEU A 23 -4.96 1.28 -8.99
C LEU A 23 -5.70 0.01 -9.39
N ILE A 24 -5.87 -0.90 -8.44
CA ILE A 24 -6.64 -2.13 -8.65
C ILE A 24 -7.79 -2.21 -7.66
N GLU A 25 -8.83 -2.94 -8.03
CA GLU A 25 -9.94 -3.27 -7.15
C GLU A 25 -9.90 -4.76 -6.82
N SER A 26 -10.17 -5.08 -5.56
CA SER A 26 -10.22 -6.45 -5.09
C SER A 26 -11.35 -6.61 -4.08
N GLU A 27 -11.60 -7.84 -3.66
CA GLU A 27 -12.55 -8.10 -2.59
C GLU A 27 -12.02 -7.57 -1.26
N ILE A 28 -12.94 -7.19 -0.36
CA ILE A 28 -12.58 -6.79 0.99
C ILE A 28 -11.99 -8.00 1.71
N PRO A 29 -10.80 -7.85 2.35
CA PRO A 29 -10.17 -8.97 3.04
C PRO A 29 -11.03 -9.50 4.18
N VAL A 30 -10.91 -10.78 4.46
CA VAL A 30 -11.57 -11.41 5.59
C VAL A 30 -10.72 -11.21 6.84
N CYS A 31 -11.34 -10.69 7.91
CA CYS A 31 -10.68 -10.51 9.20
C CYS A 31 -10.49 -11.87 9.88
N LYS A 32 -9.26 -12.20 10.24
CA LYS A 32 -8.89 -13.44 10.91
C LYS A 32 -8.71 -13.21 12.42
N ASP A 33 -8.60 -14.28 13.19
CA ASP A 33 -8.35 -14.19 14.64
C ASP A 33 -7.05 -13.42 14.92
N GLY A 34 -7.12 -12.49 15.83
CA GLY A 34 -6.01 -11.61 16.18
C GLY A 34 -5.82 -10.42 15.26
N GLU A 35 -6.74 -10.22 14.30
CA GLU A 35 -6.69 -9.13 13.34
C GLU A 35 -7.84 -8.15 13.50
N ALA A 36 -7.68 -6.96 12.95
CA ALA A 36 -8.74 -5.98 12.84
C ALA A 36 -8.88 -5.52 11.38
N LEU A 37 -10.10 -5.39 10.91
CA LEU A 37 -10.38 -4.83 9.60
C LEU A 37 -10.68 -3.35 9.76
N ILE A 38 -9.91 -2.53 9.06
CA ILE A 38 -9.99 -1.07 9.16
C ILE A 38 -10.46 -0.48 7.84
N LYS A 39 -11.47 0.38 7.90
CA LYS A 39 -11.85 1.21 6.77
C LYS A 39 -10.94 2.44 6.78
N VAL A 40 -10.02 2.49 5.84
CA VAL A 40 -9.02 3.57 5.77
C VAL A 40 -9.70 4.88 5.40
N ALA A 41 -9.43 5.92 6.18
CA ALA A 41 -9.93 7.28 5.94
C ALA A 41 -8.88 8.16 5.29
N MET A 42 -7.63 8.09 5.74
CA MET A 42 -6.53 8.90 5.22
C MET A 42 -5.25 8.09 5.15
N LEU A 43 -4.43 8.37 4.15
CA LEU A 43 -3.11 7.80 3.99
C LEU A 43 -2.05 8.90 4.03
N SER A 44 -0.92 8.60 4.67
CA SER A 44 0.22 9.50 4.69
C SER A 44 0.95 9.48 3.35
N ILE A 45 1.35 10.64 2.87
CA ILE A 45 2.27 10.76 1.74
C ILE A 45 3.61 11.21 2.30
N ASP A 46 4.64 10.40 2.13
CA ASP A 46 5.90 10.49 2.83
C ASP A 46 7.06 10.20 1.88
N PRO A 47 8.17 10.97 1.93
CA PRO A 47 9.33 10.72 1.07
C PRO A 47 9.91 9.31 1.18
N THR A 48 9.79 8.64 2.32
CA THR A 48 10.29 7.27 2.49
C THR A 48 9.58 6.27 1.60
N ILE A 49 8.33 6.53 1.20
CA ILE A 49 7.59 5.65 0.28
C ILE A 49 8.34 5.53 -1.04
N ARG A 50 8.91 6.62 -1.54
CA ARG A 50 9.70 6.61 -2.77
C ARG A 50 10.94 5.72 -2.67
N THR A 51 11.60 5.71 -1.51
CA THR A 51 12.78 4.86 -1.30
C THR A 51 12.42 3.38 -1.29
N TRP A 52 11.24 3.02 -0.80
CA TRP A 52 10.78 1.62 -0.81
C TRP A 52 10.47 1.11 -2.22
N MET A 53 10.26 1.99 -3.18
CA MET A 53 10.01 1.60 -4.58
C MET A 53 11.28 1.19 -5.32
N ASN A 54 12.46 1.47 -4.76
CA ASN A 54 13.74 1.04 -5.31
C ASN A 54 14.06 -0.38 -4.87
N ASP A 55 14.74 -1.13 -5.73
CA ASP A 55 15.27 -2.45 -5.38
C ASP A 55 16.65 -2.28 -4.71
N ALA A 56 16.63 -1.75 -3.51
CA ALA A 56 17.86 -1.46 -2.77
C ALA A 56 17.63 -1.67 -1.28
N PRO A 57 18.66 -2.04 -0.50
CA PRO A 57 18.55 -2.16 0.94
C PRO A 57 18.14 -0.83 1.56
N GLY A 58 17.28 -0.89 2.57
CA GLY A 58 16.82 0.28 3.31
C GLY A 58 16.30 -0.11 4.67
N TYR A 59 15.59 0.82 5.30
CA TYR A 59 14.99 0.61 6.62
C TYR A 59 14.01 -0.57 6.63
N LEU A 60 13.24 -0.71 5.57
CA LEU A 60 12.33 -1.85 5.36
C LEU A 60 12.68 -2.54 4.06
N PRO A 61 12.25 -3.81 3.88
CA PRO A 61 12.41 -4.48 2.59
C PRO A 61 11.77 -3.66 1.46
N PRO A 62 12.34 -3.67 0.24
CA PRO A 62 11.73 -2.98 -0.89
C PRO A 62 10.33 -3.49 -1.19
N ILE A 63 9.47 -2.62 -1.75
CA ILE A 63 8.16 -3.03 -2.24
C ILE A 63 8.38 -3.84 -3.52
N GLU A 64 7.78 -5.04 -3.58
CA GLU A 64 7.83 -5.86 -4.79
C GLU A 64 6.90 -5.31 -5.85
N ILE A 65 7.24 -5.53 -7.12
CA ILE A 65 6.38 -5.16 -8.25
C ILE A 65 5.10 -5.99 -8.16
N GLY A 66 3.95 -5.33 -8.26
CA GLY A 66 2.64 -5.94 -8.08
C GLY A 66 2.12 -5.91 -6.65
N ALA A 67 2.96 -5.60 -5.67
CA ALA A 67 2.56 -5.49 -4.27
C ALA A 67 1.90 -4.13 -3.99
N VAL A 68 1.07 -4.11 -2.94
CA VAL A 68 0.47 -2.87 -2.44
C VAL A 68 1.54 -1.96 -1.87
N ILE A 69 1.53 -0.68 -2.24
CA ILE A 69 2.46 0.30 -1.72
C ILE A 69 2.13 0.58 -0.26
N ARG A 70 3.12 0.39 0.61
CA ARG A 70 2.98 0.62 2.04
C ARG A 70 2.85 2.09 2.37
N SER A 71 2.04 2.39 3.37
CA SER A 71 1.88 3.74 3.88
C SER A 71 1.34 3.68 5.30
N SER A 72 1.57 4.72 6.07
CA SER A 72 0.87 4.93 7.32
C SER A 72 -0.47 5.61 7.05
N GLY A 73 -1.45 5.35 7.89
CA GLY A 73 -2.76 5.93 7.67
C GLY A 73 -3.63 5.89 8.92
N THR A 74 -4.81 6.45 8.79
CA THR A 74 -5.84 6.43 9.82
C THR A 74 -7.13 5.87 9.26
N GLY A 75 -7.94 5.30 10.11
CA GLY A 75 -9.22 4.74 9.70
C GLY A 75 -10.08 4.33 10.89
N VAL A 76 -11.18 3.68 10.57
CA VAL A 76 -12.14 3.19 11.57
C VAL A 76 -12.15 1.67 11.54
N VAL A 77 -12.05 1.05 12.71
CA VAL A 77 -12.17 -0.41 12.83
C VAL A 77 -13.63 -0.79 12.55
N VAL A 78 -13.84 -1.61 11.54
CA VAL A 78 -15.18 -2.09 11.17
C VAL A 78 -15.42 -3.52 11.63
N GLU A 79 -14.36 -4.28 11.88
CA GLU A 79 -14.42 -5.63 12.42
C GLU A 79 -13.14 -5.94 13.16
N SER A 80 -13.23 -6.65 14.29
CA SER A 80 -12.06 -7.14 15.00
C SER A 80 -12.33 -8.53 15.57
N LYS A 81 -11.29 -9.35 15.63
CA LYS A 81 -11.40 -10.71 16.18
C LYS A 81 -10.27 -11.05 17.12
#